data_9a620ac508c2de3857b405fb94a7f1e8
#
_entry.id   9a620ac508c2de3857b405fb94a7f1e8
#
_cell.length_a   1.000
_cell.length_b   1.000
_cell.length_c   1.000
_cell.angle_alpha   90.00
_cell.angle_beta   90.00
_cell.angle_gamma   90.00
#
_symmetry.space_group_name_H-M   'P 1'
#
loop_
_entity.id
_entity.type
_entity.pdbx_description
1 polymer ?
#
loop_
_entity_poly.entity_id
_entity_poly.type
_entity_poly.pdbx_seq_one_letter_code
_entity_poly.pdbx_strand_id
1 'polypeptide(L)'
;MLKISRSGYYAWLERPMSARARQDLWLTGKIEAIHRRSRGAYGSPNIHAELADDHGIRVGRKRVARLMRAAGLRGAMLRRFVITTTPDPKASRAIDLVDRRFYAEGPDRLWVADITYVPTWAGFLYLAMVLDVYSRRIVGWAMETHLRTELILSALEMALAQRRPEAVIHHSDRGCQYTSYAFGKRCQEAGVMPSMGSVGDAYDNAMAESFFATLERELLSRRRFRSQAEAKMAVFEWIEGWYNPHRRHSGLGYRSPVNYERAHQRSLQIRRPELLPPAASDCTAV
;
A
#
# COMPACT_ATOMS: atom_id res chain seq x y z
N MET A 1 -31.40 40.80 25.27
CA MET A 1 -32.24 40.97 24.06
C MET A 1 -31.37 41.51 22.92
N LEU A 2 -31.19 40.77 21.82
CA LEU A 2 -30.41 41.24 20.67
C LEU A 2 -31.22 42.33 19.95
N LYS A 3 -30.67 43.57 19.86
CA LYS A 3 -31.29 44.69 19.12
C LYS A 3 -31.04 44.50 17.61
N ILE A 4 -31.82 43.59 16.98
CA ILE A 4 -31.76 43.36 15.52
C ILE A 4 -32.95 44.11 14.90
N SER A 5 -32.69 44.93 13.85
CA SER A 5 -33.76 45.59 13.09
C SER A 5 -34.52 44.56 12.26
N ARG A 6 -35.86 44.77 12.10
CA ARG A 6 -36.70 43.88 11.26
C ARG A 6 -36.17 43.74 9.83
N SER A 7 -35.79 44.83 9.22
CA SER A 7 -35.18 44.85 7.86
C SER A 7 -33.87 44.06 7.80
N GLY A 8 -33.03 44.19 8.81
CA GLY A 8 -31.79 43.43 8.90
C GLY A 8 -32.01 41.91 9.01
N TYR A 9 -33.08 41.49 9.73
CA TYR A 9 -33.42 40.09 9.83
C TYR A 9 -33.91 39.52 8.49
N TYR A 10 -34.81 40.19 7.76
CA TYR A 10 -35.29 39.75 6.47
C TYR A 10 -34.16 39.77 5.39
N ALA A 11 -33.34 40.82 5.36
CA ALA A 11 -32.20 40.86 4.48
C ALA A 11 -31.18 39.75 4.78
N TRP A 12 -31.07 39.27 6.01
CA TRP A 12 -30.25 38.11 6.37
C TRP A 12 -30.87 36.81 5.89
N LEU A 13 -32.19 36.62 6.03
CA LEU A 13 -32.94 35.46 5.54
C LEU A 13 -32.88 35.30 4.01
N GLU A 14 -32.97 36.40 3.29
CA GLU A 14 -32.96 36.44 1.82
C GLU A 14 -31.52 36.48 1.24
N ARG A 15 -30.52 36.59 2.11
CA ARG A 15 -29.12 36.71 1.64
C ARG A 15 -28.68 35.45 0.87
N PRO A 16 -28.30 35.56 -0.41
CA PRO A 16 -27.77 34.44 -1.17
C PRO A 16 -26.50 33.90 -0.53
N MET A 17 -26.23 32.61 -0.76
CA MET A 17 -25.03 31.97 -0.26
C MET A 17 -23.80 32.76 -0.68
N SER A 18 -22.85 33.01 0.24
CA SER A 18 -21.58 33.65 -0.06
C SER A 18 -20.77 32.84 -1.08
N ALA A 19 -19.90 33.49 -1.82
CA ALA A 19 -19.00 32.82 -2.77
C ALA A 19 -18.19 31.70 -2.08
N ARG A 20 -17.77 31.93 -0.83
CA ARG A 20 -17.05 30.94 -0.02
C ARG A 20 -17.96 29.75 0.35
N ALA A 21 -19.20 29.98 0.69
CA ALA A 21 -20.15 28.90 1.01
C ALA A 21 -20.45 28.03 -0.24
N ARG A 22 -20.63 28.66 -1.40
CA ARG A 22 -20.79 27.93 -2.68
C ARG A 22 -19.57 27.11 -3.02
N GLN A 23 -18.38 27.66 -2.82
CA GLN A 23 -17.12 26.94 -3.03
C GLN A 23 -16.94 25.79 -2.02
N ASP A 24 -17.35 25.98 -0.75
CA ASP A 24 -17.31 24.93 0.27
C ASP A 24 -18.26 23.78 -0.10
N LEU A 25 -19.46 24.07 -0.59
CA LEU A 25 -20.41 23.06 -1.05
C LEU A 25 -19.85 22.23 -2.22
N TRP A 26 -19.33 22.89 -3.25
CA TRP A 26 -18.69 22.24 -4.39
C TRP A 26 -17.48 21.36 -3.94
N LEU A 27 -16.63 21.88 -3.07
CA LEU A 27 -15.48 21.16 -2.55
C LEU A 27 -15.90 19.95 -1.69
N THR A 28 -16.97 20.08 -0.91
CA THR A 28 -17.53 18.96 -0.13
C THR A 28 -17.97 17.82 -1.05
N GLY A 29 -18.65 18.10 -2.16
CA GLY A 29 -19.00 17.07 -3.15
C GLY A 29 -17.78 16.33 -3.74
N LYS A 30 -16.66 17.06 -3.99
CA LYS A 30 -15.39 16.43 -4.41
C LYS A 30 -14.80 15.56 -3.31
N ILE A 31 -14.78 16.05 -2.07
CA ILE A 31 -14.29 15.30 -0.90
C ILE A 31 -15.09 14.01 -0.70
N GLU A 32 -16.43 14.07 -0.82
CA GLU A 32 -17.32 12.91 -0.71
C GLU A 32 -17.03 11.87 -1.80
N ALA A 33 -16.82 12.31 -3.05
CA ALA A 33 -16.50 11.43 -4.15
C ALA A 33 -15.17 10.68 -3.92
N ILE A 34 -14.13 11.39 -3.49
CA ILE A 34 -12.83 10.81 -3.14
C ILE A 34 -12.96 9.83 -1.96
N HIS A 35 -13.69 10.24 -0.90
CA HIS A 35 -13.91 9.39 0.27
C HIS A 35 -14.66 8.11 -0.09
N ARG A 36 -15.66 8.18 -0.96
CA ARG A 36 -16.41 7.02 -1.48
C ARG A 36 -15.52 6.11 -2.33
N ARG A 37 -14.71 6.68 -3.25
CA ARG A 37 -13.73 5.93 -4.07
C ARG A 37 -12.73 5.18 -3.20
N SER A 38 -12.28 5.78 -2.11
CA SER A 38 -11.40 5.14 -1.13
C SER A 38 -12.14 4.15 -0.21
N ARG A 39 -13.40 3.80 -0.51
CA ARG A 39 -14.23 2.92 0.32
C ARG A 39 -14.32 3.41 1.79
N GLY A 40 -14.27 4.73 2.00
CA GLY A 40 -14.29 5.34 3.32
C GLY A 40 -12.98 5.18 4.12
N ALA A 41 -11.88 4.80 3.47
CA ALA A 41 -10.60 4.61 4.15
C ALA A 41 -9.84 5.93 4.36
N TYR A 42 -9.97 6.90 3.45
CA TYR A 42 -9.17 8.10 3.50
C TYR A 42 -9.61 9.10 4.56
N GLY A 43 -8.65 9.55 5.36
CA GLY A 43 -8.76 10.75 6.19
C GLY A 43 -8.30 12.01 5.44
N SER A 44 -8.40 13.14 6.11
CA SER A 44 -8.09 14.47 5.50
C SER A 44 -6.69 14.58 4.87
N PRO A 45 -5.61 13.91 5.32
CA PRO A 45 -4.32 14.00 4.65
C PRO A 45 -4.33 13.39 3.24
N ASN A 46 -4.91 12.18 3.08
CA ASN A 46 -4.97 11.50 1.79
C ASN A 46 -5.91 12.23 0.82
N ILE A 47 -7.08 12.70 1.32
CA ILE A 47 -8.02 13.49 0.51
C ILE A 47 -7.37 14.81 0.06
N HIS A 48 -6.64 15.49 0.93
CA HIS A 48 -5.92 16.71 0.59
C HIS A 48 -4.89 16.49 -0.52
N ALA A 49 -4.09 15.41 -0.41
CA ALA A 49 -3.12 15.05 -1.42
C ALA A 49 -3.79 14.72 -2.77
N GLU A 50 -4.89 13.96 -2.75
CA GLU A 50 -5.61 13.59 -3.96
C GLU A 50 -6.28 14.79 -4.66
N LEU A 51 -6.85 15.72 -3.89
CA LEU A 51 -7.37 16.97 -4.44
C LEU A 51 -6.29 17.77 -5.19
N ALA A 52 -5.07 17.83 -4.64
CA ALA A 52 -3.96 18.53 -5.26
C ALA A 52 -3.42 17.80 -6.50
N ASP A 53 -3.16 16.50 -6.39
CA ASP A 53 -2.43 15.74 -7.42
C ASP A 53 -3.33 15.33 -8.59
N ASP A 54 -4.54 14.79 -8.30
CA ASP A 54 -5.40 14.21 -9.31
C ASP A 54 -6.45 15.20 -9.84
N HIS A 55 -6.79 16.22 -9.03
CA HIS A 55 -7.82 17.20 -9.39
C HIS A 55 -7.29 18.62 -9.58
N GLY A 56 -6.00 18.88 -9.33
CA GLY A 56 -5.41 20.22 -9.43
C GLY A 56 -5.96 21.24 -8.43
N ILE A 57 -6.70 20.79 -7.39
CA ILE A 57 -7.39 21.64 -6.43
C ILE A 57 -6.48 21.92 -5.23
N ARG A 58 -5.91 23.12 -5.18
CA ARG A 58 -5.07 23.55 -4.05
C ARG A 58 -5.90 24.19 -2.96
N VAL A 59 -6.03 23.52 -1.84
CA VAL A 59 -6.79 23.97 -0.64
C VAL A 59 -6.03 23.64 0.62
N GLY A 60 -6.22 24.42 1.68
CA GLY A 60 -5.56 24.14 2.96
C GLY A 60 -6.11 22.84 3.62
N ARG A 61 -5.22 22.00 4.17
CA ARG A 61 -5.57 20.74 4.86
C ARG A 61 -6.59 20.97 6.00
N LYS A 62 -6.50 22.09 6.74
CA LYS A 62 -7.48 22.43 7.80
C LYS A 62 -8.89 22.65 7.24
N ARG A 63 -9.01 23.20 6.01
CA ARG A 63 -10.29 23.40 5.34
C ARG A 63 -10.90 22.04 4.95
N VAL A 64 -10.10 21.13 4.36
CA VAL A 64 -10.52 19.76 4.04
C VAL A 64 -11.02 19.04 5.30
N ALA A 65 -10.25 19.07 6.39
CA ALA A 65 -10.64 18.44 7.65
C ALA A 65 -11.94 19.02 8.25
N ARG A 66 -12.16 20.34 8.12
CA ARG A 66 -13.40 21.00 8.56
C ARG A 66 -14.61 20.54 7.74
N LEU A 67 -14.47 20.50 6.41
CA LEU A 67 -15.54 20.07 5.51
C LEU A 67 -15.88 18.59 5.69
N MET A 68 -14.88 17.72 5.84
CA MET A 68 -15.10 16.31 6.18
C MET A 68 -15.90 16.16 7.46
N ARG A 69 -15.54 16.90 8.52
CA ARG A 69 -16.24 16.85 9.79
C ARG A 69 -17.68 17.32 9.64
N ALA A 70 -17.93 18.41 8.91
CA ALA A 70 -19.26 18.95 8.65
C ALA A 70 -20.13 17.95 7.85
N ALA A 71 -19.53 17.19 6.94
CA ALA A 71 -20.19 16.14 6.17
C ALA A 71 -20.25 14.77 6.90
N GLY A 72 -19.82 14.68 8.17
CA GLY A 72 -19.82 13.42 8.93
C GLY A 72 -18.82 12.37 8.43
N LEU A 73 -17.86 12.75 7.59
CA LEU A 73 -16.90 11.83 6.99
C LEU A 73 -15.70 11.59 7.92
N ARG A 74 -15.35 10.31 8.10
CA ARG A 74 -14.20 9.89 8.90
C ARG A 74 -13.39 8.85 8.13
N GLY A 75 -12.06 8.96 8.15
CA GLY A 75 -11.19 7.91 7.63
C GLY A 75 -11.17 6.68 8.54
N ALA A 76 -10.76 5.55 7.99
CA ALA A 76 -10.60 4.31 8.76
C ALA A 76 -9.55 4.50 9.86
N MET A 77 -9.91 4.19 11.12
CA MET A 77 -9.02 4.29 12.29
C MET A 77 -8.53 2.90 12.69
N LEU A 78 -7.29 2.81 13.17
CA LEU A 78 -6.76 1.60 13.81
C LEU A 78 -7.51 1.35 15.12
N ARG A 79 -8.07 0.14 15.30
CA ARG A 79 -8.36 -0.39 16.63
C ARG A 79 -7.02 -0.87 17.24
N ARG A 80 -6.85 -0.80 18.56
CA ARG A 80 -5.63 -1.27 19.24
C ARG A 80 -5.27 -2.68 18.78
N PHE A 81 -4.02 -2.86 18.35
CA PHE A 81 -3.45 -4.15 17.98
C PHE A 81 -3.13 -4.95 19.24
N VAL A 82 -3.45 -6.24 19.23
CA VAL A 82 -3.05 -7.19 20.28
C VAL A 82 -1.90 -8.02 19.71
N ILE A 83 -0.75 -8.00 20.34
CA ILE A 83 0.42 -8.82 19.97
C ILE A 83 0.12 -10.26 20.36
N THR A 84 0.14 -11.19 19.40
CA THR A 84 -0.23 -12.60 19.59
C THR A 84 0.91 -13.61 19.41
N THR A 85 2.15 -13.17 19.15
CA THR A 85 3.27 -14.07 18.83
C THR A 85 4.17 -14.30 20.02
N THR A 86 4.38 -15.57 20.39
CA THR A 86 5.38 -16.01 21.39
C THR A 86 6.55 -16.66 20.62
N PRO A 87 7.80 -16.18 20.81
CA PRO A 87 8.96 -16.71 20.07
C PRO A 87 9.37 -18.12 20.55
N ASP A 88 9.82 -18.98 19.61
CA ASP A 88 10.46 -20.27 19.92
C ASP A 88 11.99 -20.10 20.03
N PRO A 89 12.62 -20.44 21.19
CA PRO A 89 14.05 -20.24 21.43
C PRO A 89 14.99 -21.21 20.69
N LYS A 90 14.49 -22.26 20.02
CA LYS A 90 15.30 -23.39 19.51
C LYS A 90 15.50 -23.45 18.00
N ALA A 91 15.03 -22.47 17.23
CA ALA A 91 15.16 -22.51 15.76
C ALA A 91 16.58 -22.22 15.25
N SER A 92 17.04 -22.97 14.24
CA SER A 92 18.33 -22.84 13.56
C SER A 92 18.52 -21.44 12.94
N ARG A 93 19.76 -20.91 13.00
CA ARG A 93 20.08 -19.53 12.58
C ARG A 93 20.31 -19.44 11.07
N ALA A 94 19.40 -18.85 10.33
CA ALA A 94 19.70 -18.24 9.03
C ALA A 94 20.32 -16.85 9.23
N ILE A 95 21.15 -16.42 8.27
CA ILE A 95 21.83 -15.12 8.33
C ILE A 95 20.83 -14.00 8.07
N ASP A 96 20.78 -13.00 8.95
CA ASP A 96 20.05 -11.75 8.68
C ASP A 96 20.91 -10.86 7.78
N LEU A 97 20.47 -10.67 6.53
CA LEU A 97 21.12 -9.81 5.54
C LEU A 97 20.63 -8.36 5.57
N VAL A 98 19.58 -8.08 6.32
CA VAL A 98 18.89 -6.77 6.31
C VAL A 98 19.40 -5.87 7.43
N ASP A 99 19.86 -6.47 8.56
CA ASP A 99 20.38 -5.74 9.73
C ASP A 99 19.52 -4.52 10.11
N ARG A 100 18.17 -4.71 10.19
CA ARG A 100 17.18 -3.67 10.51
C ARG A 100 17.11 -2.49 9.53
N ARG A 101 17.80 -2.55 8.40
CA ARG A 101 17.79 -1.50 7.37
C ARG A 101 16.74 -1.81 6.30
N PHE A 102 15.46 -1.69 6.64
CA PHE A 102 14.35 -1.81 5.67
C PHE A 102 14.27 -0.59 4.75
N TYR A 103 15.36 -0.37 4.01
CA TYR A 103 15.49 0.65 3.01
C TYR A 103 16.05 0.05 1.73
N ALA A 104 15.47 0.42 0.60
CA ALA A 104 15.94 0.02 -0.72
C ALA A 104 16.08 1.28 -1.61
N GLU A 105 17.15 1.35 -2.40
CA GLU A 105 17.40 2.50 -3.30
C GLU A 105 16.56 2.44 -4.58
N GLY A 106 15.95 1.31 -4.86
CA GLY A 106 15.11 1.07 -6.02
C GLY A 106 14.22 -0.16 -5.87
N PRO A 107 13.29 -0.37 -6.80
CA PRO A 107 12.44 -1.55 -6.83
C PRO A 107 13.28 -2.84 -6.94
N ASP A 108 12.71 -3.94 -6.42
CA ASP A 108 13.24 -5.30 -6.57
C ASP A 108 14.66 -5.51 -6.01
N ARG A 109 15.03 -4.76 -4.96
CA ARG A 109 16.26 -4.97 -4.18
C ARG A 109 16.01 -5.72 -2.89
N LEU A 110 14.89 -5.45 -2.25
CA LEU A 110 14.49 -6.09 -1.00
C LEU A 110 12.98 -6.33 -1.02
N TRP A 111 12.60 -7.58 -0.88
CA TRP A 111 11.22 -8.01 -0.66
C TRP A 111 11.05 -8.48 0.78
N VAL A 112 9.90 -8.16 1.36
CA VAL A 112 9.47 -8.66 2.67
C VAL A 112 8.28 -9.57 2.44
N ALA A 113 8.29 -10.74 3.07
CA ALA A 113 7.21 -11.70 2.97
C ALA A 113 6.71 -12.12 4.35
N ASP A 114 5.41 -12.40 4.42
CA ASP A 114 4.75 -12.86 5.63
C ASP A 114 3.41 -13.51 5.31
N ILE A 115 2.84 -14.18 6.29
CA ILE A 115 1.58 -14.90 6.18
C ILE A 115 0.60 -14.38 7.23
N THR A 116 -0.64 -14.16 6.82
CA THR A 116 -1.74 -13.90 7.74
C THR A 116 -2.92 -14.83 7.44
N TYR A 117 -3.90 -14.85 8.33
CA TYR A 117 -5.15 -15.59 8.12
C TYR A 117 -6.32 -14.64 7.91
N VAL A 118 -7.24 -15.04 7.05
CA VAL A 118 -8.50 -14.35 6.76
C VAL A 118 -9.64 -15.21 7.27
N PRO A 119 -10.38 -14.77 8.30
CA PRO A 119 -11.49 -15.55 8.85
C PRO A 119 -12.69 -15.51 7.91
N THR A 120 -13.29 -16.68 7.67
CA THR A 120 -14.57 -16.83 6.96
C THR A 120 -15.51 -17.74 7.76
N TRP A 121 -16.79 -17.75 7.44
CA TRP A 121 -17.73 -18.70 8.07
C TRP A 121 -17.45 -20.15 7.69
N ALA A 122 -16.78 -20.38 6.55
CA ALA A 122 -16.37 -21.70 6.08
C ALA A 122 -14.97 -22.14 6.58
N GLY A 123 -14.38 -21.42 7.56
CA GLY A 123 -13.05 -21.66 8.10
C GLY A 123 -12.04 -20.60 7.70
N PHE A 124 -10.77 -20.83 8.05
CA PHE A 124 -9.70 -19.90 7.74
C PHE A 124 -9.22 -20.04 6.30
N LEU A 125 -8.81 -18.91 5.72
CA LEU A 125 -8.05 -18.83 4.49
C LEU A 125 -6.72 -18.13 4.84
N TYR A 126 -5.60 -18.70 4.40
CA TYR A 126 -4.27 -18.15 4.65
C TYR A 126 -3.84 -17.32 3.47
N LEU A 127 -3.32 -16.14 3.73
CA LEU A 127 -2.77 -15.21 2.74
C LEU A 127 -1.27 -15.09 2.95
N ALA A 128 -0.46 -15.58 2.01
CA ALA A 128 0.94 -15.24 1.90
C ALA A 128 1.09 -14.03 0.96
N MET A 129 1.98 -13.10 1.30
CA MET A 129 2.29 -11.95 0.48
C MET A 129 3.77 -11.69 0.37
N VAL A 130 4.19 -11.09 -0.75
CA VAL A 130 5.53 -10.56 -1.01
C VAL A 130 5.40 -9.08 -1.33
N LEU A 131 6.05 -8.23 -0.54
CA LEU A 131 5.99 -6.77 -0.61
C LEU A 131 7.37 -6.22 -0.99
N ASP A 132 7.42 -5.40 -2.02
CA ASP A 132 8.60 -4.62 -2.38
C ASP A 132 8.80 -3.47 -1.38
N VAL A 133 9.95 -3.44 -0.71
CA VAL A 133 10.25 -2.48 0.36
C VAL A 133 10.33 -1.05 -0.17
N TYR A 134 10.86 -0.85 -1.39
CA TYR A 134 10.99 0.48 -1.99
C TYR A 134 9.65 1.14 -2.25
N SER A 135 8.76 0.41 -2.90
CA SER A 135 7.48 0.93 -3.40
C SER A 135 6.29 0.61 -2.51
N ARG A 136 6.45 -0.32 -1.54
CA ARG A 136 5.35 -0.92 -0.77
C ARG A 136 4.33 -1.65 -1.64
N ARG A 137 4.70 -2.02 -2.87
CA ARG A 137 3.85 -2.75 -3.78
C ARG A 137 3.80 -4.22 -3.37
N ILE A 138 2.62 -4.80 -3.37
CA ILE A 138 2.47 -6.25 -3.30
C ILE A 138 2.80 -6.79 -4.69
N VAL A 139 3.93 -7.48 -4.77
CA VAL A 139 4.48 -8.02 -6.03
C VAL A 139 4.15 -9.50 -6.22
N GLY A 140 3.76 -10.19 -5.13
CA GLY A 140 3.28 -11.57 -5.18
C GLY A 140 2.39 -11.84 -3.99
N TRP A 141 1.39 -12.70 -4.18
CA TRP A 141 0.52 -13.17 -3.13
C TRP A 141 -0.21 -14.44 -3.54
N ALA A 142 -0.57 -15.26 -2.55
CA ALA A 142 -1.34 -16.47 -2.75
C ALA A 142 -2.27 -16.70 -1.57
N MET A 143 -3.37 -17.42 -1.79
CA MET A 143 -4.33 -17.76 -0.74
C MET A 143 -4.73 -19.23 -0.84
N GLU A 144 -4.60 -19.95 0.30
CA GLU A 144 -4.93 -21.36 0.42
C GLU A 144 -5.65 -21.64 1.73
N THR A 145 -6.33 -22.81 1.78
CA THR A 145 -7.02 -23.29 2.98
C THR A 145 -6.10 -23.96 3.99
N HIS A 146 -4.82 -24.07 3.67
CA HIS A 146 -3.79 -24.72 4.48
C HIS A 146 -2.53 -23.87 4.54
N LEU A 147 -1.76 -24.08 5.59
CA LEU A 147 -0.50 -23.36 5.86
C LEU A 147 0.70 -24.26 5.50
N ARG A 148 0.79 -24.70 4.24
CA ARG A 148 1.91 -25.49 3.73
C ARG A 148 2.88 -24.64 2.93
N THR A 149 4.06 -25.21 2.60
CA THR A 149 5.11 -24.53 1.83
C THR A 149 4.64 -24.08 0.44
N GLU A 150 3.70 -24.82 -0.18
CA GLU A 150 3.11 -24.48 -1.48
C GLU A 150 2.49 -23.08 -1.51
N LEU A 151 1.93 -22.63 -0.39
CA LEU A 151 1.34 -21.31 -0.26
C LEU A 151 2.38 -20.21 -0.51
N ILE A 152 3.53 -20.29 0.17
CA ILE A 152 4.60 -19.28 0.02
C ILE A 152 5.31 -19.41 -1.32
N LEU A 153 5.45 -20.62 -1.86
CA LEU A 153 6.00 -20.84 -3.19
C LEU A 153 5.12 -20.20 -4.26
N SER A 154 3.80 -20.34 -4.17
CA SER A 154 2.87 -19.69 -5.11
C SER A 154 2.97 -18.16 -5.06
N ALA A 155 3.12 -17.58 -3.88
CA ALA A 155 3.33 -16.13 -3.73
C ALA A 155 4.68 -15.69 -4.34
N LEU A 156 5.75 -16.45 -4.11
CA LEU A 156 7.08 -16.19 -4.68
C LEU A 156 7.04 -16.30 -6.21
N GLU A 157 6.40 -17.35 -6.76
CA GLU A 157 6.28 -17.55 -8.21
C GLU A 157 5.56 -16.38 -8.88
N MET A 158 4.48 -15.89 -8.28
CA MET A 158 3.78 -14.72 -8.78
C MET A 158 4.71 -13.48 -8.78
N ALA A 159 5.48 -13.26 -7.72
CA ALA A 159 6.43 -12.16 -7.63
C ALA A 159 7.51 -12.27 -8.71
N LEU A 160 8.11 -13.44 -8.87
CA LEU A 160 9.13 -13.70 -9.89
C LEU A 160 8.61 -13.50 -11.31
N ALA A 161 7.41 -14.00 -11.62
CA ALA A 161 6.79 -13.85 -12.94
C ALA A 161 6.50 -12.37 -13.29
N GLN A 162 6.05 -11.60 -12.31
CA GLN A 162 5.73 -10.18 -12.52
C GLN A 162 6.96 -9.28 -12.60
N ARG A 163 8.02 -9.57 -11.82
CA ARG A 163 9.12 -8.63 -11.59
C ARG A 163 10.42 -9.03 -12.32
N ARG A 164 10.69 -10.32 -12.46
CA ARG A 164 11.91 -10.87 -13.08
C ARG A 164 13.18 -10.19 -12.54
N PRO A 165 13.41 -10.18 -11.22
CA PRO A 165 14.54 -9.50 -10.61
C PRO A 165 15.86 -10.15 -11.04
N GLU A 166 16.92 -9.36 -11.22
CA GLU A 166 18.27 -9.88 -11.45
C GLU A 166 18.87 -10.44 -10.16
N ALA A 167 18.65 -9.73 -9.04
CA ALA A 167 19.05 -10.14 -7.70
C ALA A 167 18.16 -9.42 -6.69
N VAL A 168 17.53 -10.16 -5.80
CA VAL A 168 16.67 -9.62 -4.75
C VAL A 168 16.87 -10.36 -3.45
N ILE A 169 16.88 -9.62 -2.33
CA ILE A 169 16.84 -10.22 -1.01
C ILE A 169 15.35 -10.45 -0.67
N HIS A 170 15.01 -11.69 -0.31
CA HIS A 170 13.69 -12.06 0.17
C HIS A 170 13.76 -12.28 1.68
N HIS A 171 13.29 -11.30 2.43
CA HIS A 171 13.29 -11.31 3.89
C HIS A 171 11.94 -11.78 4.42
N SER A 172 11.97 -12.73 5.36
CA SER A 172 10.77 -13.26 6.03
C SER A 172 11.05 -13.51 7.51
N ASP A 173 9.99 -13.79 8.25
CA ASP A 173 10.11 -14.37 9.57
C ASP A 173 10.69 -15.80 9.51
N ARG A 174 10.91 -16.42 10.66
CA ARG A 174 11.41 -17.80 10.78
C ARG A 174 10.30 -18.83 10.78
N GLY A 175 9.22 -18.59 10.06
CA GLY A 175 8.17 -19.60 9.90
C GLY A 175 8.72 -20.89 9.27
N CYS A 176 8.21 -22.05 9.71
CA CYS A 176 8.65 -23.36 9.22
C CYS A 176 8.52 -23.50 7.69
N GLN A 177 7.65 -22.75 7.06
CA GLN A 177 7.43 -22.72 5.62
C GLN A 177 8.67 -22.14 4.90
N TYR A 178 9.20 -21.01 5.40
CA TYR A 178 10.35 -20.30 4.81
C TYR A 178 11.69 -21.03 5.06
N THR A 179 11.75 -21.90 6.08
CA THR A 179 12.94 -22.74 6.36
C THR A 179 12.91 -24.06 5.61
N SER A 180 11.88 -24.33 4.81
CA SER A 180 11.75 -25.58 4.07
C SER A 180 12.80 -25.71 2.95
N TYR A 181 13.26 -26.94 2.71
CA TYR A 181 14.19 -27.24 1.61
C TYR A 181 13.65 -26.79 0.25
N ALA A 182 12.36 -27.01 -0.01
CA ALA A 182 11.73 -26.63 -1.27
C ALA A 182 11.77 -25.14 -1.53
N PHE A 183 11.55 -24.31 -0.51
CA PHE A 183 11.62 -22.86 -0.61
C PHE A 183 13.08 -22.40 -0.86
N GLY A 184 14.04 -22.90 -0.08
CA GLY A 184 15.47 -22.56 -0.26
C GLY A 184 15.98 -22.94 -1.65
N LYS A 185 15.65 -24.15 -2.13
CA LYS A 185 16.00 -24.60 -3.49
C LYS A 185 15.40 -23.67 -4.55
N ARG A 186 14.13 -23.31 -4.42
CA ARG A 186 13.48 -22.42 -5.39
C ARG A 186 14.09 -21.02 -5.40
N CYS A 187 14.44 -20.47 -4.25
CA CYS A 187 15.16 -19.19 -4.17
C CYS A 187 16.51 -19.27 -4.90
N GLN A 188 17.28 -20.32 -4.69
CA GLN A 188 18.57 -20.54 -5.36
C GLN A 188 18.41 -20.60 -6.89
N GLU A 189 17.43 -21.36 -7.39
CA GLU A 189 17.14 -21.47 -8.83
C GLU A 189 16.73 -20.13 -9.46
N ALA A 190 16.10 -19.26 -8.69
CA ALA A 190 15.62 -17.95 -9.14
C ALA A 190 16.61 -16.80 -8.91
N GLY A 191 17.79 -17.04 -8.34
CA GLY A 191 18.74 -15.99 -7.98
C GLY A 191 18.24 -15.08 -6.84
N VAL A 192 17.30 -15.57 -6.02
CA VAL A 192 16.78 -14.88 -4.86
C VAL A 192 17.61 -15.22 -3.63
N MET A 193 18.03 -14.22 -2.88
CA MET A 193 18.79 -14.41 -1.63
C MET A 193 17.82 -14.46 -0.43
N PRO A 194 17.60 -15.63 0.18
CA PRO A 194 16.77 -15.70 1.37
C PRO A 194 17.46 -15.06 2.56
N SER A 195 16.73 -14.26 3.30
CA SER A 195 17.14 -13.63 4.56
C SER A 195 16.05 -13.84 5.60
N MET A 196 16.45 -14.06 6.84
CA MET A 196 15.51 -14.31 7.94
C MET A 196 15.85 -13.42 9.12
N GLY A 197 14.82 -12.78 9.67
CA GLY A 197 14.94 -11.95 10.84
C GLY A 197 15.47 -12.68 12.09
N SER A 198 15.89 -11.93 13.10
CA SER A 198 16.30 -12.47 14.40
C SER A 198 15.08 -12.94 15.21
N VAL A 199 15.27 -13.94 16.08
CA VAL A 199 14.17 -14.43 16.93
C VAL A 199 13.67 -13.33 17.86
N GLY A 200 12.39 -12.96 17.76
CA GLY A 200 11.73 -12.07 18.71
C GLY A 200 11.95 -10.58 18.43
N ASP A 201 12.49 -10.17 17.28
CA ASP A 201 12.60 -8.76 16.93
C ASP A 201 11.34 -8.29 16.15
N ALA A 202 10.50 -7.53 16.85
CA ALA A 202 9.28 -6.94 16.28
C ALA A 202 9.57 -5.92 15.13
N TYR A 203 10.82 -5.50 14.96
CA TYR A 203 11.20 -4.56 13.89
C TYR A 203 11.47 -5.26 12.57
N ASP A 204 11.81 -6.55 12.57
CA ASP A 204 12.22 -7.31 11.39
C ASP A 204 11.09 -7.49 10.37
N ASN A 205 9.81 -7.28 10.74
CA ASN A 205 8.67 -7.43 9.84
C ASN A 205 7.67 -6.25 9.88
N ALA A 206 8.09 -5.09 10.39
CA ALA A 206 7.21 -3.92 10.57
C ALA A 206 6.49 -3.47 9.28
N MET A 207 7.07 -3.72 8.10
CA MET A 207 6.43 -3.39 6.82
C MET A 207 5.30 -4.36 6.47
N ALA A 208 5.49 -5.66 6.69
CA ALA A 208 4.43 -6.65 6.52
C ALA A 208 3.31 -6.44 7.55
N GLU A 209 3.66 -6.20 8.81
CA GLU A 209 2.68 -5.85 9.85
C GLU A 209 1.86 -4.60 9.48
N SER A 210 2.51 -3.56 8.95
CA SER A 210 1.84 -2.34 8.48
C SER A 210 0.88 -2.61 7.32
N PHE A 211 1.25 -3.53 6.41
CA PHE A 211 0.38 -3.97 5.33
C PHE A 211 -0.83 -4.73 5.89
N PHE A 212 -0.63 -5.72 6.76
CA PHE A 212 -1.72 -6.49 7.35
C PHE A 212 -2.66 -5.65 8.22
N ALA A 213 -2.10 -4.73 9.02
CA ALA A 213 -2.92 -3.77 9.76
C ALA A 213 -3.75 -2.87 8.85
N THR A 214 -3.26 -2.59 7.64
CA THR A 214 -4.00 -1.84 6.64
C THR A 214 -5.11 -2.68 6.00
N LEU A 215 -4.80 -3.93 5.62
CA LEU A 215 -5.77 -4.91 5.10
C LEU A 215 -6.89 -5.15 6.11
N GLU A 216 -6.54 -5.38 7.37
CA GLU A 216 -7.49 -5.56 8.46
C GLU A 216 -8.43 -4.36 8.58
N ARG A 217 -7.88 -3.16 8.68
CA ARG A 217 -8.64 -1.92 8.86
C ARG A 217 -9.52 -1.55 7.67
N GLU A 218 -9.05 -1.77 6.44
CA GLU A 218 -9.72 -1.29 5.23
C GLU A 218 -10.63 -2.35 4.60
N LEU A 219 -10.42 -3.64 4.90
CA LEU A 219 -11.19 -4.72 4.32
C LEU A 219 -11.75 -5.68 5.38
N LEU A 220 -10.90 -6.39 6.14
CA LEU A 220 -11.32 -7.56 6.92
C LEU A 220 -12.24 -7.20 8.09
N SER A 221 -11.95 -6.13 8.84
CA SER A 221 -12.79 -5.68 9.96
C SER A 221 -14.12 -5.06 9.51
N ARG A 222 -14.28 -4.76 8.22
CA ARG A 222 -15.45 -4.06 7.65
C ARG A 222 -16.38 -4.99 6.89
N ARG A 223 -15.94 -6.22 6.61
CA ARG A 223 -16.70 -7.20 5.84
C ARG A 223 -16.58 -8.58 6.48
N ARG A 224 -17.69 -9.33 6.50
CA ARG A 224 -17.71 -10.74 6.89
C ARG A 224 -17.86 -11.58 5.64
N PHE A 225 -17.01 -12.59 5.49
CA PHE A 225 -17.02 -13.47 4.32
C PHE A 225 -17.75 -14.77 4.63
N ARG A 226 -18.72 -15.14 3.78
CA ARG A 226 -19.46 -16.39 3.93
C ARG A 226 -18.67 -17.60 3.47
N SER A 227 -17.82 -17.41 2.44
CA SER A 227 -16.99 -18.46 1.88
C SER A 227 -15.56 -18.00 1.66
N GLN A 228 -14.66 -18.96 1.51
CA GLN A 228 -13.26 -18.71 1.16
C GLN A 228 -13.12 -18.11 -0.24
N ALA A 229 -13.97 -18.51 -1.20
CA ALA A 229 -13.99 -17.93 -2.54
C ALA A 229 -14.36 -16.43 -2.51
N GLU A 230 -15.36 -16.05 -1.71
CA GLU A 230 -15.73 -14.64 -1.51
C GLU A 230 -14.59 -13.83 -0.91
N ALA A 231 -13.90 -14.38 0.10
CA ALA A 231 -12.74 -13.75 0.73
C ALA A 231 -11.59 -13.57 -0.28
N LYS A 232 -11.28 -14.60 -1.07
CA LYS A 232 -10.24 -14.60 -2.10
C LYS A 232 -10.49 -13.50 -3.14
N MET A 233 -11.71 -13.39 -3.65
CA MET A 233 -12.09 -12.32 -4.59
C MET A 233 -11.99 -10.92 -3.97
N ALA A 234 -12.44 -10.74 -2.73
CA ALA A 234 -12.39 -9.45 -2.06
C ALA A 234 -10.95 -8.98 -1.79
N VAL A 235 -10.05 -9.90 -1.40
CA VAL A 235 -8.62 -9.60 -1.21
C VAL A 235 -7.95 -9.30 -2.56
N PHE A 236 -8.27 -10.08 -3.61
CA PHE A 236 -7.81 -9.80 -4.98
C PHE A 236 -8.17 -8.38 -5.42
N GLU A 237 -9.46 -8.02 -5.36
CA GLU A 237 -9.94 -6.70 -5.72
C GLU A 237 -9.32 -5.59 -4.86
N TRP A 238 -9.01 -5.89 -3.60
CA TRP A 238 -8.41 -4.91 -2.72
C TRP A 238 -6.93 -4.72 -3.04
N ILE A 239 -6.15 -5.80 -3.29
CA ILE A 239 -4.73 -5.69 -3.63
C ILE A 239 -4.54 -5.08 -5.02
N GLU A 240 -5.16 -5.70 -6.05
CA GLU A 240 -4.88 -5.36 -7.44
C GLU A 240 -5.72 -4.17 -7.95
N GLY A 241 -6.96 -4.06 -7.46
CA GLY A 241 -7.85 -2.98 -7.89
C GLY A 241 -7.75 -1.69 -7.05
N TRP A 242 -7.20 -1.79 -5.83
CA TRP A 242 -7.15 -0.61 -4.95
C TRP A 242 -5.76 -0.35 -4.35
N TYR A 243 -5.18 -1.31 -3.60
CA TYR A 243 -3.94 -1.09 -2.83
C TYR A 243 -2.78 -0.70 -3.74
N ASN A 244 -2.44 -1.53 -4.71
CA ASN A 244 -1.31 -1.30 -5.60
C ASN A 244 -1.49 -0.05 -6.48
N PRO A 245 -2.62 0.13 -7.22
CA PRO A 245 -2.74 1.24 -8.18
C PRO A 245 -3.16 2.57 -7.55
N HIS A 246 -3.91 2.58 -6.46
CA HIS A 246 -4.58 3.79 -5.99
C HIS A 246 -4.29 4.19 -4.55
N ARG A 247 -4.03 3.23 -3.65
CA ARG A 247 -3.90 3.54 -2.24
C ARG A 247 -2.68 4.41 -1.97
N ARG A 248 -2.91 5.60 -1.42
CA ARG A 248 -1.86 6.56 -1.09
C ARG A 248 -1.18 6.23 0.24
N HIS A 249 0.15 6.30 0.26
CA HIS A 249 0.99 6.05 1.42
C HIS A 249 1.75 7.32 1.84
N SER A 250 1.65 7.71 3.10
CA SER A 250 2.38 8.88 3.62
C SER A 250 3.89 8.74 3.48
N GLY A 251 4.44 7.53 3.71
CA GLY A 251 5.86 7.25 3.53
C GLY A 251 6.35 7.27 2.08
N LEU A 252 5.44 7.30 1.09
CA LEU A 252 5.74 7.46 -0.33
C LEU A 252 5.36 8.86 -0.86
N GLY A 253 5.32 9.86 0.03
CA GLY A 253 4.86 11.20 -0.34
C GLY A 253 3.42 11.24 -0.83
N TYR A 254 2.55 10.45 -0.24
CA TYR A 254 1.14 10.28 -0.62
C TYR A 254 0.92 9.75 -2.04
N ARG A 255 1.87 9.03 -2.61
CA ARG A 255 1.69 8.30 -3.89
C ARG A 255 1.22 6.87 -3.61
N SER A 256 0.56 6.27 -4.61
CA SER A 256 0.33 4.83 -4.61
C SER A 256 1.60 4.06 -4.97
N PRO A 257 1.72 2.77 -4.60
CA PRO A 257 2.85 1.93 -4.96
C PRO A 257 3.22 2.01 -6.44
N VAL A 258 2.26 1.80 -7.32
CA VAL A 258 2.46 1.84 -8.78
C VAL A 258 2.90 3.23 -9.25
N ASN A 259 2.30 4.30 -8.73
CA ASN A 259 2.69 5.66 -9.14
C ASN A 259 4.06 6.07 -8.59
N TYR A 260 4.47 5.51 -7.47
CA TYR A 260 5.80 5.71 -6.92
C TYR A 260 6.88 5.07 -7.80
N GLU A 261 6.68 3.81 -8.23
CA GLU A 261 7.56 3.13 -9.18
C GLU A 261 7.64 3.84 -10.54
N ARG A 262 6.49 4.28 -11.07
CA ARG A 262 6.45 5.05 -12.33
C ARG A 262 7.25 6.35 -12.24
N ALA A 263 7.19 7.04 -11.11
CA ALA A 263 7.98 8.24 -10.91
C ALA A 263 9.49 7.95 -10.87
N HIS A 264 9.90 6.84 -10.23
CA HIS A 264 11.27 6.37 -10.22
C HIS A 264 11.77 6.06 -11.64
N GLN A 265 11.03 5.29 -12.42
CA GLN A 265 11.38 4.96 -13.81
C GLN A 265 11.55 6.22 -14.67
N ARG A 266 10.65 7.20 -14.55
CA ARG A 266 10.79 8.49 -15.26
C ARG A 266 12.07 9.23 -14.85
N SER A 267 12.44 9.23 -13.57
CA SER A 267 13.65 9.88 -13.09
C SER A 267 14.92 9.22 -13.64
N LEU A 268 14.91 7.90 -13.84
CA LEU A 268 16.02 7.17 -14.45
C LEU A 268 16.15 7.47 -15.95
N GLN A 269 15.03 7.59 -16.67
CA GLN A 269 15.01 7.96 -18.09
C GLN A 269 15.57 9.37 -18.31
N ILE A 270 15.21 10.33 -17.47
CA ILE A 270 15.73 11.72 -17.55
C ILE A 270 17.24 11.77 -17.26
N ARG A 271 17.75 10.88 -16.41
CA ARG A 271 19.17 10.82 -16.05
C ARG A 271 20.07 10.08 -17.07
N ARG A 272 19.48 9.37 -18.04
CA ARG A 272 20.20 8.84 -19.21
C ARG A 272 20.18 9.91 -20.31
N PRO A 273 21.26 10.70 -20.53
CA PRO A 273 21.34 11.50 -21.74
C PRO A 273 21.27 10.57 -22.93
N GLU A 274 20.43 10.88 -23.92
CA GLU A 274 20.49 10.21 -25.22
C GLU A 274 21.94 10.26 -25.69
N LEU A 275 22.57 9.11 -25.82
CA LEU A 275 23.77 8.95 -26.62
C LEU A 275 23.30 9.23 -28.06
N LEU A 276 23.50 10.48 -28.51
CA LEU A 276 23.35 10.85 -29.91
C LEU A 276 24.14 9.83 -30.72
N PRO A 277 23.56 9.24 -31.78
CA PRO A 277 24.33 8.40 -32.68
C PRO A 277 25.52 9.20 -33.19
N PRO A 278 26.70 8.57 -33.35
CA PRO A 278 27.86 9.26 -33.87
C PRO A 278 27.49 9.88 -35.21
N ALA A 279 27.79 11.17 -35.40
CA ALA A 279 27.59 11.87 -36.64
C ALA A 279 28.23 11.04 -37.75
N ALA A 280 27.46 10.71 -38.78
CA ALA A 280 27.97 10.07 -39.96
C ALA A 280 29.11 10.94 -40.52
N SER A 281 30.34 10.44 -40.47
CA SER A 281 31.46 11.06 -41.13
C SER A 281 31.21 10.99 -42.63
N ASP A 282 30.96 12.14 -43.25
CA ASP A 282 31.01 12.29 -44.69
C ASP A 282 32.39 11.87 -45.18
N CYS A 283 32.50 10.67 -45.72
CA CYS A 283 33.60 10.27 -46.59
C CYS A 283 33.29 10.78 -48.00
N THR A 284 33.58 12.06 -48.26
CA THR A 284 33.86 12.53 -49.63
C THR A 284 35.28 12.12 -49.93
N ALA A 285 35.41 11.06 -50.73
CA ALA A 285 36.68 10.70 -51.41
C ALA A 285 36.65 11.30 -52.83
N VAL A 286 37.70 12.01 -53.14
CA VAL A 286 38.12 12.49 -54.45
C VAL A 286 38.42 11.33 -55.42
#